data_972abc26e650b18a057db0e1a9d05b0f
#
_entry.id   972abc26e650b18a057db0e1a9d05b0f
#
_cell.length_a   1.000
_cell.length_b   1.000
_cell.length_c   1.000
_cell.angle_alpha   90.00
_cell.angle_beta   90.00
_cell.angle_gamma   90.00
#
_symmetry.space_group_name_H-M   'P 1'
#
loop_
_entity.id
_entity.type
_entity.pdbx_description
1 polymer ?
#
loop_
_entity_poly.entity_id
_entity_poly.type
_entity_poly.pdbx_seq_one_letter_code
_entity_poly.pdbx_strand_id
1 'polypeptide(L)'
;MRFFQHLTLIVGLFTATTVAAQSPYELRTGREIAIFGIGAATGASALVLEQRLTPLTSADISTLDRSTINSFDRSATYRFSHTADQLSDLTLAGNVALLGALTVGTPTMRQEVKTVGVMFLETALLANGIQRSVKNIVQRTRPYVYNPDAPLADKLDREARQSFFSGHATNAFAAAVFTGTTFSHYFPTSRYRPFVWVGSLGLASATAVLRYEGGKHFPTDLLAGAAFGSLVGWGIPKLHEVKNRSDVGRRLDIQPFSNGQANGIYARLLVFSR
;
A
#
# COMPACT_ATOMS: atom_id res chain seq x y z
N MET A 1 -17.35 -67.89 41.98
CA MET A 1 -16.96 -66.55 42.39
C MET A 1 -16.35 -65.87 41.15
N ARG A 2 -17.09 -64.95 40.50
CA ARG A 2 -16.63 -64.20 39.32
C ARG A 2 -16.51 -62.72 39.68
N PHE A 3 -15.30 -62.21 39.68
CA PHE A 3 -15.02 -60.78 39.86
C PHE A 3 -15.34 -60.04 38.56
N PHE A 4 -16.33 -59.13 38.57
CA PHE A 4 -16.56 -58.16 37.53
C PHE A 4 -15.72 -56.94 37.85
N GLN A 5 -14.68 -56.63 36.99
CA GLN A 5 -13.96 -55.39 37.00
C GLN A 5 -14.71 -54.38 36.15
N HIS A 6 -15.20 -53.30 36.76
CA HIS A 6 -15.75 -52.18 36.07
C HIS A 6 -14.63 -51.30 35.54
N LEU A 7 -14.43 -51.31 34.22
CA LEU A 7 -13.52 -50.39 33.54
C LEU A 7 -14.28 -49.08 33.28
N THR A 8 -14.02 -48.05 34.06
CA THR A 8 -14.59 -46.71 33.85
C THR A 8 -13.75 -45.98 32.81
N LEU A 9 -14.30 -45.84 31.59
CA LEU A 9 -13.68 -45.09 30.49
C LEU A 9 -13.91 -43.59 30.73
N ILE A 10 -12.88 -42.86 31.18
CA ILE A 10 -12.91 -41.39 31.26
C ILE A 10 -12.65 -40.83 29.86
N VAL A 11 -13.72 -40.44 29.16
CA VAL A 11 -13.62 -39.67 27.92
C VAL A 11 -13.34 -38.20 28.28
N GLY A 12 -12.07 -37.84 28.26
CA GLY A 12 -11.64 -36.44 28.38
C GLY A 12 -12.04 -35.69 27.13
N LEU A 13 -13.11 -34.88 27.17
CA LEU A 13 -13.37 -33.87 26.15
C LEU A 13 -12.25 -32.83 26.21
N PHE A 14 -11.28 -32.95 25.33
CA PHE A 14 -10.38 -31.84 25.00
C PHE A 14 -11.19 -30.78 24.23
N THR A 15 -11.76 -29.81 24.92
CA THR A 15 -12.19 -28.58 24.29
C THR A 15 -10.90 -27.84 23.84
N ALA A 16 -10.52 -28.02 22.59
CA ALA A 16 -9.52 -27.17 21.96
C ALA A 16 -10.11 -25.76 21.94
N THR A 17 -9.77 -24.93 22.92
CA THR A 17 -9.95 -23.49 22.83
C THR A 17 -9.08 -23.04 21.71
N THR A 18 -9.68 -22.78 20.54
CA THR A 18 -9.02 -22.04 19.47
C THR A 18 -8.70 -20.66 20.05
N VAL A 19 -7.44 -20.46 20.45
CA VAL A 19 -6.93 -19.13 20.71
C VAL A 19 -7.04 -18.42 19.36
N ALA A 20 -8.09 -17.62 19.18
CA ALA A 20 -8.20 -16.74 18.04
C ALA A 20 -6.96 -15.86 18.08
N ALA A 21 -6.05 -16.04 17.12
CA ALA A 21 -4.88 -15.19 16.99
C ALA A 21 -5.40 -13.76 16.88
N GLN A 22 -5.04 -12.89 17.82
CA GLN A 22 -5.46 -11.50 17.80
C GLN A 22 -5.01 -10.90 16.47
N SER A 23 -5.93 -10.21 15.78
CA SER A 23 -5.62 -9.49 14.56
C SER A 23 -4.41 -8.56 14.81
N PRO A 24 -3.41 -8.53 13.91
CA PRO A 24 -2.29 -7.61 14.03
C PRO A 24 -2.70 -6.16 13.85
N TYR A 25 -3.92 -5.90 13.40
CA TYR A 25 -4.45 -4.58 13.08
C TYR A 25 -5.78 -4.31 13.77
N GLU A 26 -6.04 -3.04 14.05
CA GLU A 26 -7.32 -2.56 14.58
C GLU A 26 -7.80 -1.34 13.79
N LEU A 27 -9.12 -1.24 13.60
CA LEU A 27 -9.77 -0.05 13.07
C LEU A 27 -10.24 0.84 14.23
N ARG A 28 -9.91 2.14 14.18
CA ARG A 28 -10.34 3.15 15.15
C ARG A 28 -11.05 4.27 14.43
N THR A 29 -12.35 4.42 14.63
CA THR A 29 -13.23 5.33 13.89
C THR A 29 -12.64 6.73 13.68
N GLY A 30 -12.05 7.33 14.70
CA GLY A 30 -11.47 8.67 14.59
C GLY A 30 -10.28 8.74 13.63
N ARG A 31 -9.44 7.70 13.60
CA ARG A 31 -8.29 7.62 12.68
C ARG A 31 -8.77 7.42 11.24
N GLU A 32 -9.68 6.48 11.00
CA GLU A 32 -10.22 6.21 9.66
C GLU A 32 -10.90 7.47 9.10
N ILE A 33 -11.72 8.18 9.90
CA ILE A 33 -12.33 9.46 9.48
C ILE A 33 -11.26 10.47 9.08
N ALA A 34 -10.18 10.60 9.85
CA ALA A 34 -9.10 11.52 9.55
C ALA A 34 -8.37 11.15 8.24
N ILE A 35 -8.02 9.87 8.05
CA ILE A 35 -7.30 9.40 6.87
C ILE A 35 -8.18 9.53 5.62
N PHE A 36 -9.44 9.07 5.67
CA PHE A 36 -10.40 9.25 4.57
C PHE A 36 -10.65 10.72 4.27
N GLY A 37 -10.75 11.58 5.30
CA GLY A 37 -10.91 13.01 5.15
C GLY A 37 -9.73 13.67 4.42
N ILE A 38 -8.50 13.31 4.77
CA ILE A 38 -7.29 13.78 4.07
C ILE A 38 -7.27 13.26 2.63
N GLY A 39 -7.58 11.97 2.43
CA GLY A 39 -7.65 11.37 1.09
C GLY A 39 -8.70 12.04 0.20
N ALA A 40 -9.88 12.30 0.73
CA ALA A 40 -10.96 13.01 0.03
C ALA A 40 -10.57 14.47 -0.28
N ALA A 41 -9.99 15.19 0.66
CA ALA A 41 -9.55 16.57 0.48
C ALA A 41 -8.45 16.69 -0.59
N THR A 42 -7.45 15.80 -0.56
CA THR A 42 -6.38 15.77 -1.58
C THR A 42 -6.91 15.34 -2.94
N GLY A 43 -7.85 14.40 -2.99
CA GLY A 43 -8.54 14.01 -4.21
C GLY A 43 -9.37 15.15 -4.83
N ALA A 44 -10.14 15.85 -4.02
CA ALA A 44 -10.90 17.03 -4.46
C ALA A 44 -9.96 18.15 -4.97
N SER A 45 -8.88 18.41 -4.24
CA SER A 45 -7.86 19.37 -4.67
C SER A 45 -7.25 18.98 -6.02
N ALA A 46 -6.95 17.69 -6.24
CA ALA A 46 -6.44 17.20 -7.51
C ALA A 46 -7.40 17.46 -8.66
N LEU A 47 -8.71 17.22 -8.48
CA LEU A 47 -9.73 17.49 -9.49
C LEU A 47 -9.84 18.98 -9.85
N VAL A 48 -9.82 19.87 -8.84
CA VAL A 48 -9.83 21.32 -9.06
C VAL A 48 -8.60 21.79 -9.82
N LEU A 49 -7.41 21.28 -9.45
CA LEU A 49 -6.17 21.63 -10.12
C LEU A 49 -6.12 21.09 -11.56
N GLU A 50 -6.67 19.90 -11.81
CA GLU A 50 -6.72 19.30 -13.15
C GLU A 50 -7.55 20.12 -14.13
N GLN A 51 -8.66 20.73 -13.66
CA GLN A 51 -9.47 21.62 -14.50
C GLN A 51 -8.73 22.87 -14.97
N ARG A 52 -7.67 23.27 -14.25
CA ARG A 52 -6.84 24.43 -14.59
C ARG A 52 -5.66 24.11 -15.52
N LEU A 53 -5.46 22.82 -15.84
CA LEU A 53 -4.39 22.41 -16.75
C LEU A 53 -4.71 22.84 -18.17
N THR A 54 -3.76 23.55 -18.79
CA THR A 54 -3.80 23.85 -20.21
C THR A 54 -2.95 22.83 -20.97
N PRO A 55 -3.48 22.19 -22.04
CA PRO A 55 -2.67 21.34 -22.92
C PRO A 55 -1.47 22.07 -23.50
N LEU A 56 -0.46 21.32 -23.97
CA LEU A 56 0.61 21.89 -24.79
C LEU A 56 0.04 22.31 -26.15
N THR A 57 0.60 23.37 -26.69
CA THR A 57 0.34 23.79 -28.09
C THR A 57 1.42 23.22 -29.02
N SER A 58 1.15 23.20 -30.32
CA SER A 58 2.17 22.82 -31.31
C SER A 58 3.40 23.76 -31.27
N ALA A 59 3.21 25.03 -30.90
CA ALA A 59 4.31 25.97 -30.69
C ALA A 59 5.17 25.57 -29.50
N ASP A 60 4.56 25.18 -28.36
CA ASP A 60 5.30 24.71 -27.20
C ASP A 60 6.14 23.47 -27.54
N ILE A 61 5.54 22.52 -28.28
CA ILE A 61 6.24 21.29 -28.67
C ILE A 61 7.44 21.58 -29.57
N SER A 62 7.32 22.53 -30.49
CA SER A 62 8.41 22.89 -31.41
C SER A 62 9.64 23.53 -30.73
N THR A 63 9.45 24.05 -29.51
CA THR A 63 10.53 24.67 -28.73
C THR A 63 11.22 23.72 -27.77
N LEU A 64 10.73 22.46 -27.65
CA LEU A 64 11.29 21.48 -26.72
C LEU A 64 12.66 20.99 -27.18
N ASP A 65 13.65 21.09 -26.28
CA ASP A 65 15.00 20.59 -26.51
C ASP A 65 15.38 19.52 -25.51
N ARG A 66 15.71 18.31 -26.01
CA ARG A 66 16.19 17.19 -25.20
C ARG A 66 17.47 17.49 -24.43
N SER A 67 18.31 18.41 -24.93
CA SER A 67 19.57 18.76 -24.29
C SER A 67 19.37 19.39 -22.91
N THR A 68 18.21 20.03 -22.68
CA THR A 68 17.81 20.62 -21.39
C THR A 68 17.45 19.62 -20.34
N ILE A 69 17.17 18.35 -20.74
CA ILE A 69 16.87 17.27 -19.81
C ILE A 69 18.18 16.72 -19.22
N ASN A 70 18.22 16.54 -17.90
CA ASN A 70 19.37 15.98 -17.23
C ASN A 70 19.76 14.60 -17.81
N SER A 71 21.03 14.21 -17.73
CA SER A 71 21.57 13.02 -18.40
C SER A 71 20.92 11.71 -17.92
N PHE A 72 20.51 11.64 -16.65
CA PHE A 72 19.87 10.46 -16.06
C PHE A 72 18.46 10.23 -16.63
N ASP A 73 17.71 11.30 -16.87
CA ASP A 73 16.34 11.23 -17.39
C ASP A 73 16.28 11.22 -18.92
N ARG A 74 17.30 11.79 -19.59
CA ARG A 74 17.27 12.04 -21.04
C ARG A 74 16.96 10.80 -21.87
N SER A 75 17.40 9.62 -21.44
CA SER A 75 17.19 8.35 -22.15
C SER A 75 15.71 8.03 -22.36
N ALA A 76 14.82 8.47 -21.45
CA ALA A 76 13.38 8.26 -21.56
C ALA A 76 12.76 9.00 -22.77
N THR A 77 13.35 10.10 -23.23
CA THR A 77 12.84 10.89 -24.37
C THR A 77 12.96 10.18 -25.71
N TYR A 78 13.65 9.05 -25.78
CA TYR A 78 13.77 8.18 -26.95
C TYR A 78 12.83 6.98 -26.90
N ARG A 79 12.05 6.84 -25.82
CA ARG A 79 11.13 5.73 -25.61
C ARG A 79 9.71 6.13 -25.98
N PHE A 80 9.02 5.19 -26.65
CA PHE A 80 7.59 5.26 -26.92
C PHE A 80 7.07 3.88 -27.31
N SER A 81 6.12 3.37 -26.55
CA SER A 81 5.51 2.05 -26.82
C SER A 81 4.12 1.95 -26.20
N HIS A 82 3.08 1.86 -27.02
CA HIS A 82 1.72 1.59 -26.55
C HIS A 82 1.59 0.22 -25.87
N THR A 83 2.30 -0.78 -26.37
CA THR A 83 2.29 -2.13 -25.78
C THR A 83 2.87 -2.11 -24.37
N ALA A 84 3.98 -1.40 -24.14
CA ALA A 84 4.56 -1.27 -22.81
C ALA A 84 3.62 -0.51 -21.88
N ASP A 85 2.92 0.53 -22.37
CA ASP A 85 1.92 1.27 -21.60
C ASP A 85 0.79 0.32 -21.13
N GLN A 86 0.16 -0.44 -22.03
CA GLN A 86 -0.89 -1.41 -21.71
C GLN A 86 -0.41 -2.53 -20.77
N LEU A 87 0.79 -3.06 -20.97
CA LEU A 87 1.37 -4.07 -20.08
C LEU A 87 1.63 -3.52 -18.68
N SER A 88 1.91 -2.22 -18.55
CA SER A 88 2.05 -1.57 -17.24
C SER A 88 0.74 -1.56 -16.44
N ASP A 89 -0.40 -1.42 -17.11
CA ASP A 89 -1.72 -1.53 -16.48
C ASP A 89 -1.98 -2.95 -15.99
N LEU A 90 -1.60 -3.95 -16.82
CA LEU A 90 -1.78 -5.36 -16.46
C LEU A 90 -0.91 -5.77 -15.26
N THR A 91 0.35 -5.31 -15.20
CA THR A 91 1.25 -5.62 -14.06
C THR A 91 0.79 -4.92 -12.78
N LEU A 92 0.28 -3.69 -12.87
CA LEU A 92 -0.35 -3.00 -11.75
C LEU A 92 -1.60 -3.74 -11.25
N ALA A 93 -2.49 -4.13 -12.17
CA ALA A 93 -3.69 -4.91 -11.84
C ALA A 93 -3.32 -6.27 -11.22
N GLY A 94 -2.29 -6.93 -11.74
CA GLY A 94 -1.74 -8.18 -11.18
C GLY A 94 -1.26 -8.02 -9.73
N ASN A 95 -0.66 -6.88 -9.39
CA ASN A 95 -0.22 -6.59 -8.02
C ASN A 95 -1.41 -6.45 -7.05
N VAL A 96 -2.45 -5.72 -7.47
CA VAL A 96 -3.70 -5.60 -6.68
C VAL A 96 -4.42 -6.96 -6.58
N ALA A 97 -4.44 -7.73 -7.67
CA ALA A 97 -5.03 -9.07 -7.68
C ALA A 97 -4.29 -10.04 -6.74
N LEU A 98 -2.96 -9.93 -6.64
CA LEU A 98 -2.16 -10.71 -5.67
C LEU A 98 -2.61 -10.44 -4.23
N LEU A 99 -2.81 -9.19 -3.84
CA LEU A 99 -3.34 -8.85 -2.52
C LEU A 99 -4.73 -9.47 -2.31
N GLY A 100 -5.63 -9.32 -3.28
CA GLY A 100 -6.97 -9.91 -3.24
C GLY A 100 -6.93 -11.43 -3.10
N ALA A 101 -6.10 -12.11 -3.89
CA ALA A 101 -5.93 -13.56 -3.84
C ALA A 101 -5.39 -14.04 -2.49
N LEU A 102 -4.41 -13.36 -1.91
CA LEU A 102 -3.88 -13.68 -0.59
C LEU A 102 -4.93 -13.43 0.50
N THR A 103 -5.68 -12.32 0.40
CA THR A 103 -6.71 -11.96 1.38
C THR A 103 -7.85 -12.97 1.39
N VAL A 104 -8.36 -13.37 0.21
CA VAL A 104 -9.48 -14.32 0.11
C VAL A 104 -9.00 -15.78 0.26
N GLY A 105 -7.81 -16.07 -0.27
CA GLY A 105 -7.25 -17.43 -0.31
C GLY A 105 -6.74 -17.94 1.03
N THR A 106 -6.41 -17.05 1.98
CA THR A 106 -5.91 -17.48 3.29
C THR A 106 -6.99 -17.29 4.39
N PRO A 107 -7.29 -18.32 5.21
CA PRO A 107 -8.34 -18.24 6.22
C PRO A 107 -8.21 -17.07 7.18
N THR A 108 -6.98 -16.79 7.64
CA THR A 108 -6.69 -15.70 8.59
C THR A 108 -6.99 -14.33 8.00
N MET A 109 -6.47 -14.01 6.79
CA MET A 109 -6.73 -12.70 6.16
C MET A 109 -8.17 -12.58 5.67
N ARG A 110 -8.81 -13.69 5.29
CA ARG A 110 -10.23 -13.70 4.87
C ARG A 110 -11.16 -13.31 6.01
N GLN A 111 -10.88 -13.73 7.25
CA GLN A 111 -11.64 -13.30 8.43
C GLN A 111 -11.47 -11.80 8.70
N GLU A 112 -10.36 -11.24 8.28
CA GLU A 112 -10.00 -9.82 8.44
C GLU A 112 -10.17 -9.00 7.15
N VAL A 113 -10.94 -9.50 6.17
CA VAL A 113 -11.13 -8.85 4.86
C VAL A 113 -11.58 -7.40 4.98
N LYS A 114 -12.42 -7.08 5.97
CA LYS A 114 -12.86 -5.70 6.25
C LYS A 114 -11.68 -4.82 6.65
N THR A 115 -10.87 -5.26 7.59
CA THR A 115 -9.70 -4.52 8.09
C THR A 115 -8.68 -4.29 6.97
N VAL A 116 -8.33 -5.35 6.23
CA VAL A 116 -7.40 -5.28 5.09
C VAL A 116 -7.95 -4.37 3.99
N GLY A 117 -9.25 -4.49 3.69
CA GLY A 117 -9.92 -3.68 2.66
C GLY A 117 -9.96 -2.19 3.00
N VAL A 118 -10.30 -1.84 4.25
CA VAL A 118 -10.30 -0.44 4.72
C VAL A 118 -8.89 0.16 4.62
N MET A 119 -7.88 -0.51 5.18
CA MET A 119 -6.49 -0.05 5.10
C MET A 119 -6.00 0.09 3.66
N PHE A 120 -6.36 -0.84 2.76
CA PHE A 120 -5.95 -0.74 1.36
C PHE A 120 -6.66 0.41 0.64
N LEU A 121 -7.94 0.65 0.93
CA LEU A 121 -8.68 1.79 0.38
C LEU A 121 -8.09 3.13 0.85
N GLU A 122 -7.70 3.25 2.11
CA GLU A 122 -6.99 4.41 2.64
C GLU A 122 -5.64 4.63 1.94
N THR A 123 -4.88 3.53 1.76
CA THR A 123 -3.62 3.54 1.01
C THR A 123 -3.83 4.08 -0.41
N ALA A 124 -4.83 3.57 -1.12
CA ALA A 124 -5.14 3.98 -2.48
C ALA A 124 -5.60 5.44 -2.56
N LEU A 125 -6.48 5.88 -1.65
CA LEU A 125 -6.99 7.25 -1.63
C LEU A 125 -5.88 8.27 -1.37
N LEU A 126 -5.04 8.05 -0.35
CA LEU A 126 -3.92 8.95 -0.05
C LEU A 126 -2.89 8.96 -1.18
N ALA A 127 -2.52 7.78 -1.68
CA ALA A 127 -1.55 7.67 -2.77
C ALA A 127 -2.02 8.43 -4.01
N ASN A 128 -3.27 8.22 -4.43
CA ASN A 128 -3.80 8.87 -5.64
C ASN A 128 -4.09 10.36 -5.42
N GLY A 129 -4.67 10.76 -4.28
CA GLY A 129 -5.00 12.16 -4.01
C GLY A 129 -3.76 13.05 -4.01
N ILE A 130 -2.72 12.65 -3.28
CA ILE A 130 -1.46 13.42 -3.19
C ILE A 130 -0.72 13.39 -4.53
N GLN A 131 -0.56 12.21 -5.15
CA GLN A 131 0.17 12.06 -6.40
C GLN A 131 -0.44 12.90 -7.54
N ARG A 132 -1.78 12.87 -7.69
CA ARG A 132 -2.47 13.68 -8.71
C ARG A 132 -2.34 15.19 -8.42
N SER A 133 -2.44 15.60 -7.16
CA SER A 133 -2.24 17.01 -6.79
C SER A 133 -0.84 17.48 -7.16
N VAL A 134 0.21 16.68 -6.87
CA VAL A 134 1.58 17.01 -7.23
C VAL A 134 1.76 17.10 -8.76
N LYS A 135 1.19 16.17 -9.53
CA LYS A 135 1.22 16.23 -11.00
C LYS A 135 0.66 17.53 -11.55
N ASN A 136 -0.50 17.92 -11.02
CA ASN A 136 -1.21 19.10 -11.48
C ASN A 136 -0.53 20.42 -11.06
N ILE A 137 0.28 20.39 -10.00
CA ILE A 137 1.09 21.53 -9.56
C ILE A 137 2.40 21.62 -10.37
N VAL A 138 3.13 20.50 -10.49
CA VAL A 138 4.46 20.44 -11.10
C VAL A 138 4.40 20.58 -12.61
N GLN A 139 3.38 20.04 -13.26
CA GLN A 139 3.12 20.10 -14.69
C GLN A 139 4.35 19.76 -15.56
N ARG A 140 5.11 18.74 -15.17
CA ARG A 140 6.28 18.29 -15.93
C ARG A 140 5.85 17.64 -17.23
N THR A 141 6.41 18.09 -18.36
CA THR A 141 6.21 17.48 -19.68
C THR A 141 6.71 16.04 -19.69
N ARG A 142 5.91 15.11 -20.26
CA ARG A 142 6.26 13.70 -20.37
C ARG A 142 7.36 13.43 -21.40
N PRO A 143 8.17 12.34 -21.23
CA PRO A 143 9.25 12.01 -22.14
C PRO A 143 8.81 11.81 -23.60
N TYR A 144 7.65 11.15 -23.82
CA TYR A 144 7.18 10.88 -25.18
C TYR A 144 6.89 12.13 -26.00
N VAL A 145 6.67 13.29 -25.36
CA VAL A 145 6.44 14.55 -26.09
C VAL A 145 7.67 14.95 -26.89
N TYR A 146 8.87 14.60 -26.40
CA TYR A 146 10.14 14.83 -27.08
C TYR A 146 10.42 13.82 -28.19
N ASN A 147 9.67 12.71 -28.28
CA ASN A 147 9.89 11.65 -29.26
C ASN A 147 9.13 11.96 -30.57
N PRO A 148 9.79 12.02 -31.76
CA PRO A 148 9.10 12.26 -33.02
C PRO A 148 8.10 11.17 -33.38
N ASP A 149 8.32 9.93 -32.93
CA ASP A 149 7.45 8.79 -33.26
C ASP A 149 6.12 8.81 -32.49
N ALA A 150 6.01 9.61 -31.43
CA ALA A 150 4.77 9.73 -30.66
C ALA A 150 3.73 10.56 -31.44
N PRO A 151 2.46 10.11 -31.51
CA PRO A 151 1.39 10.84 -32.20
C PRO A 151 1.19 12.25 -31.66
N LEU A 152 0.94 13.20 -32.57
CA LEU A 152 0.70 14.59 -32.18
C LEU A 152 -0.52 14.74 -31.26
N ALA A 153 -1.56 13.91 -31.46
CA ALA A 153 -2.74 13.91 -30.62
C ALA A 153 -2.40 13.63 -29.15
N ASP A 154 -1.51 12.65 -28.90
CA ASP A 154 -1.08 12.31 -27.52
C ASP A 154 -0.28 13.46 -26.91
N LYS A 155 0.53 14.16 -27.70
CA LYS A 155 1.34 15.30 -27.23
C LYS A 155 0.51 16.52 -26.87
N LEU A 156 -0.64 16.68 -27.51
CA LEU A 156 -1.58 17.78 -27.27
C LEU A 156 -2.60 17.46 -26.17
N ASP A 157 -2.58 16.26 -25.60
CA ASP A 157 -3.42 15.89 -24.46
C ASP A 157 -2.93 16.56 -23.16
N ARG A 158 -3.86 16.81 -22.24
CA ARG A 158 -3.54 17.37 -20.91
C ARG A 158 -2.56 16.51 -20.15
N GLU A 159 -2.64 15.18 -20.31
CA GLU A 159 -1.75 14.23 -19.66
C GLU A 159 -0.28 14.42 -20.05
N ALA A 160 0.01 15.02 -21.22
CA ALA A 160 1.36 15.32 -21.67
C ALA A 160 2.16 16.20 -20.68
N ARG A 161 1.46 16.93 -19.79
CA ARG A 161 2.04 17.75 -18.72
C ARG A 161 2.00 17.10 -17.32
N GLN A 162 1.71 15.83 -17.24
CA GLN A 162 1.51 15.14 -15.94
C GLN A 162 2.56 14.03 -15.72
N SER A 163 3.87 14.35 -15.91
CA SER A 163 4.92 13.35 -15.72
C SER A 163 5.26 13.11 -14.25
N PHE A 164 5.50 14.18 -13.46
CA PHE A 164 6.06 14.04 -12.12
C PHE A 164 4.98 14.06 -11.03
N PHE A 165 4.99 13.07 -10.17
CA PHE A 165 5.67 11.81 -10.21
C PHE A 165 4.73 10.70 -10.72
N SER A 166 5.29 9.52 -11.03
CA SER A 166 4.54 8.44 -11.68
C SER A 166 3.42 7.87 -10.81
N GLY A 167 2.17 7.95 -11.29
CA GLY A 167 1.02 7.37 -10.59
C GLY A 167 1.03 5.84 -10.61
N HIS A 168 1.42 5.22 -11.75
CA HIS A 168 1.55 3.77 -11.85
C HIS A 168 2.61 3.22 -10.91
N ALA A 169 3.80 3.84 -10.87
CA ALA A 169 4.84 3.45 -9.91
C ALA A 169 4.36 3.64 -8.47
N THR A 170 3.69 4.77 -8.16
CA THR A 170 3.13 5.02 -6.83
C THR A 170 2.17 3.92 -6.41
N ASN A 171 1.18 3.61 -7.23
CA ASN A 171 0.16 2.62 -6.89
C ASN A 171 0.73 1.19 -6.85
N ALA A 172 1.64 0.85 -7.78
CA ALA A 172 2.26 -0.46 -7.81
C ALA A 172 3.14 -0.71 -6.57
N PHE A 173 3.98 0.25 -6.19
CA PHE A 173 4.81 0.12 -4.99
C PHE A 173 4.00 0.23 -3.70
N ALA A 174 2.95 1.05 -3.67
CA ALA A 174 2.03 1.09 -2.52
C ALA A 174 1.34 -0.26 -2.32
N ALA A 175 0.78 -0.86 -3.38
CA ALA A 175 0.18 -2.18 -3.32
C ALA A 175 1.19 -3.28 -2.94
N ALA A 176 2.40 -3.24 -3.51
CA ALA A 176 3.44 -4.23 -3.24
C ALA A 176 3.90 -4.21 -1.79
N VAL A 177 4.23 -3.02 -1.27
CA VAL A 177 4.70 -2.87 0.11
C VAL A 177 3.57 -3.11 1.11
N PHE A 178 2.35 -2.68 0.80
CA PHE A 178 1.18 -3.01 1.61
C PHE A 178 0.97 -4.52 1.70
N THR A 179 1.01 -5.23 0.57
CA THR A 179 0.85 -6.69 0.49
C THR A 179 1.92 -7.41 1.29
N GLY A 180 3.19 -7.07 1.07
CA GLY A 180 4.33 -7.68 1.78
C GLY A 180 4.28 -7.44 3.29
N THR A 181 3.91 -6.22 3.71
CA THR A 181 3.80 -5.83 5.11
C THR A 181 2.65 -6.56 5.80
N THR A 182 1.45 -6.50 5.22
CA THR A 182 0.26 -7.14 5.80
C THR A 182 0.41 -8.65 5.85
N PHE A 183 0.87 -9.29 4.78
CA PHE A 183 1.14 -10.72 4.79
C PHE A 183 2.16 -11.10 5.86
N SER A 184 3.23 -10.32 6.01
CA SER A 184 4.26 -10.58 7.02
C SER A 184 3.74 -10.45 8.45
N HIS A 185 2.79 -9.58 8.72
CA HIS A 185 2.18 -9.41 10.04
C HIS A 185 1.16 -10.51 10.37
N TYR A 186 0.35 -10.92 9.39
CA TYR A 186 -0.58 -12.05 9.58
C TYR A 186 0.15 -13.41 9.69
N PHE A 187 1.29 -13.55 9.03
CA PHE A 187 2.04 -14.81 8.96
C PHE A 187 3.53 -14.62 9.32
N PRO A 188 3.86 -14.24 10.58
CA PRO A 188 5.22 -13.84 10.96
C PRO A 188 6.26 -14.95 10.83
N THR A 189 5.85 -16.23 10.91
CA THR A 189 6.73 -17.40 10.80
C THR A 189 6.64 -18.12 9.46
N SER A 190 5.84 -17.59 8.51
CA SER A 190 5.63 -18.24 7.22
C SER A 190 6.88 -18.21 6.33
N ARG A 191 7.25 -19.38 5.78
CA ARG A 191 8.31 -19.51 4.75
C ARG A 191 7.96 -18.82 3.43
N TYR A 192 6.70 -18.44 3.22
CA TYR A 192 6.25 -17.79 1.98
C TYR A 192 6.44 -16.27 1.99
N ARG A 193 6.79 -15.66 3.12
CA ARG A 193 7.03 -14.21 3.21
C ARG A 193 7.99 -13.66 2.14
N PRO A 194 9.19 -14.24 1.93
CA PRO A 194 10.10 -13.72 0.91
C PRO A 194 9.52 -13.84 -0.50
N PHE A 195 8.75 -14.88 -0.80
CA PHE A 195 8.11 -15.04 -2.11
C PHE A 195 7.01 -14.00 -2.36
N VAL A 196 6.22 -13.64 -1.34
CA VAL A 196 5.22 -12.57 -1.44
C VAL A 196 5.93 -11.24 -1.68
N TRP A 197 6.99 -10.93 -0.94
CA TRP A 197 7.77 -9.71 -1.14
C TRP A 197 8.41 -9.64 -2.54
N VAL A 198 9.07 -10.70 -2.96
CA VAL A 198 9.73 -10.77 -4.29
C VAL A 198 8.69 -10.66 -5.41
N GLY A 199 7.57 -11.39 -5.29
CA GLY A 199 6.51 -11.36 -6.30
C GLY A 199 5.86 -9.98 -6.42
N SER A 200 5.47 -9.37 -5.30
CA SER A 200 4.81 -8.06 -5.30
C SER A 200 5.75 -6.93 -5.75
N LEU A 201 6.98 -6.89 -5.23
CA LEU A 201 7.98 -5.90 -5.65
C LEU A 201 8.44 -6.14 -7.11
N GLY A 202 8.49 -7.40 -7.57
CA GLY A 202 8.78 -7.75 -8.96
C GLY A 202 7.73 -7.17 -9.91
N LEU A 203 6.44 -7.33 -9.59
CA LEU A 203 5.34 -6.73 -10.36
C LEU A 203 5.40 -5.19 -10.35
N ALA A 204 5.69 -4.59 -9.19
CA ALA A 204 5.82 -3.14 -9.09
C ALA A 204 7.01 -2.60 -9.90
N SER A 205 8.14 -3.29 -9.87
CA SER A 205 9.32 -2.96 -10.67
C SER A 205 9.06 -3.12 -12.17
N ALA A 206 8.36 -4.20 -12.56
CA ALA A 206 7.94 -4.40 -13.94
C ALA A 206 7.03 -3.26 -14.42
N THR A 207 6.05 -2.84 -13.59
CA THR A 207 5.21 -1.67 -13.88
C THR A 207 6.07 -0.43 -14.14
N ALA A 208 7.05 -0.14 -13.28
CA ALA A 208 7.90 1.03 -13.43
C ALA A 208 8.75 0.97 -14.73
N VAL A 209 9.35 -0.18 -15.03
CA VAL A 209 10.14 -0.39 -16.26
C VAL A 209 9.26 -0.20 -17.51
N LEU A 210 8.06 -0.77 -17.51
CA LEU A 210 7.11 -0.63 -18.62
C LEU A 210 6.66 0.82 -18.82
N ARG A 211 6.50 1.62 -17.73
CA ARG A 211 6.22 3.05 -17.84
C ARG A 211 7.39 3.84 -18.45
N TYR A 212 8.62 3.43 -18.18
CA TYR A 212 9.81 4.00 -18.82
C TYR A 212 9.84 3.64 -20.31
N GLU A 213 9.69 2.36 -20.67
CA GLU A 213 9.69 1.91 -22.08
C GLU A 213 8.52 2.51 -22.86
N GLY A 214 7.37 2.74 -22.23
CA GLY A 214 6.24 3.47 -22.82
C GLY A 214 6.50 4.95 -23.07
N GLY A 215 7.64 5.51 -22.61
CA GLY A 215 7.94 6.93 -22.69
C GLY A 215 7.04 7.81 -21.80
N LYS A 216 6.30 7.21 -20.88
CA LYS A 216 5.32 7.92 -20.05
C LYS A 216 5.95 8.67 -18.88
N HIS A 217 7.09 8.20 -18.37
CA HIS A 217 7.74 8.75 -17.19
C HIS A 217 9.25 8.72 -17.30
N PHE A 218 9.88 9.74 -16.73
CA PHE A 218 11.32 9.77 -16.53
C PHE A 218 11.75 8.85 -15.39
N PRO A 219 13.00 8.33 -15.36
CA PRO A 219 13.52 7.57 -14.21
C PRO A 219 13.32 8.25 -12.87
N THR A 220 13.52 9.57 -12.77
CA THR A 220 13.28 10.32 -11.53
C THR A 220 11.81 10.34 -11.11
N ASP A 221 10.86 10.37 -12.07
CA ASP A 221 9.41 10.30 -11.75
C ASP A 221 9.04 8.94 -11.17
N LEU A 222 9.67 7.87 -11.69
CA LEU A 222 9.45 6.49 -11.25
C LEU A 222 10.02 6.25 -9.86
N LEU A 223 11.24 6.72 -9.61
CA LEU A 223 11.88 6.61 -8.29
C LEU A 223 11.11 7.38 -7.22
N ALA A 224 10.69 8.61 -7.53
CA ALA A 224 9.86 9.40 -6.61
C ALA A 224 8.52 8.72 -6.33
N GLY A 225 7.86 8.19 -7.38
CA GLY A 225 6.61 7.44 -7.24
C GLY A 225 6.79 6.16 -6.43
N ALA A 226 7.85 5.41 -6.68
CA ALA A 226 8.16 4.18 -5.93
C ALA A 226 8.43 4.48 -4.44
N ALA A 227 9.21 5.51 -4.14
CA ALA A 227 9.51 5.92 -2.77
C ALA A 227 8.25 6.37 -2.02
N PHE A 228 7.44 7.24 -2.64
CA PHE A 228 6.20 7.72 -2.04
C PHE A 228 5.17 6.60 -1.87
N GLY A 229 4.97 5.76 -2.90
CA GLY A 229 4.08 4.61 -2.83
C GLY A 229 4.49 3.63 -1.73
N SER A 230 5.79 3.33 -1.63
CA SER A 230 6.32 2.47 -0.56
C SER A 230 6.09 3.05 0.83
N LEU A 231 6.27 4.37 1.00
CA LEU A 231 6.01 5.05 2.27
C LEU A 231 4.54 4.93 2.69
N VAL A 232 3.60 5.16 1.77
CA VAL A 232 2.16 5.05 2.06
C VAL A 232 1.77 3.58 2.31
N GLY A 233 2.23 2.65 1.46
CA GLY A 233 1.96 1.22 1.57
C GLY A 233 2.50 0.57 2.84
N TRP A 234 3.58 1.12 3.41
CA TRP A 234 4.10 0.73 4.72
C TRP A 234 3.41 1.51 5.86
N GLY A 235 3.20 2.82 5.67
CA GLY A 235 2.74 3.72 6.72
C GLY A 235 1.32 3.42 7.18
N ILE A 236 0.40 3.13 6.26
CA ILE A 236 -1.00 2.81 6.61
C ILE A 236 -1.09 1.55 7.47
N PRO A 237 -0.55 0.38 7.09
CA PRO A 237 -0.51 -0.76 7.99
C PRO A 237 0.14 -0.45 9.34
N LYS A 238 1.23 0.33 9.35
CA LYS A 238 1.92 0.71 10.58
C LYS A 238 1.08 1.56 11.52
N LEU A 239 0.25 2.45 10.99
CA LEU A 239 -0.70 3.25 11.78
C LEU A 239 -1.81 2.39 12.39
N HIS A 240 -2.18 1.28 11.74
CA HIS A 240 -3.25 0.38 12.17
C HIS A 240 -2.75 -0.76 13.06
N GLU A 241 -1.45 -0.92 13.17
CA GLU A 241 -0.84 -1.98 13.98
C GLU A 241 -1.32 -1.88 15.44
N VAL A 242 -1.84 -2.98 15.96
CA VAL A 242 -2.13 -3.09 17.39
C VAL A 242 -0.81 -2.91 18.10
N LYS A 243 -0.65 -1.79 18.81
CA LYS A 243 0.54 -1.56 19.62
C LYS A 243 0.55 -2.66 20.68
N ASN A 244 1.29 -3.73 20.40
CA ASN A 244 1.64 -4.66 21.44
C ASN A 244 2.26 -3.80 22.54
N ARG A 245 1.55 -3.70 23.68
CA ARG A 245 2.17 -3.19 24.89
C ARG A 245 3.52 -3.90 24.97
N SER A 246 4.61 -3.15 25.17
CA SER A 246 5.93 -3.72 25.39
C SER A 246 5.80 -4.96 26.27
N ASP A 247 6.73 -5.91 26.25
CA ASP A 247 6.65 -7.08 27.14
C ASP A 247 6.36 -6.70 28.60
N VAL A 248 6.84 -5.55 29.02
CA VAL A 248 6.49 -4.93 30.31
C VAL A 248 5.03 -4.50 30.35
N GLY A 249 4.46 -3.96 29.29
CA GLY A 249 3.06 -3.54 29.23
C GLY A 249 2.06 -4.70 29.09
N ARG A 250 2.50 -5.88 28.58
CA ARG A 250 1.73 -7.15 28.64
C ARG A 250 1.77 -7.78 30.03
N ARG A 251 2.82 -7.50 30.78
CA ARG A 251 3.04 -8.03 32.14
C ARG A 251 2.54 -7.10 33.22
N LEU A 252 2.28 -5.83 32.90
CA LEU A 252 1.82 -4.83 33.82
C LEU A 252 0.33 -4.56 33.64
N ASP A 253 -0.46 -5.02 34.59
CA ASP A 253 -1.90 -4.75 34.70
C ASP A 253 -2.10 -3.65 35.75
N ILE A 254 -2.61 -2.49 35.31
CA ILE A 254 -2.86 -1.34 36.19
C ILE A 254 -4.35 -1.06 36.14
N GLN A 255 -5.02 -1.21 37.27
CA GLN A 255 -6.45 -0.98 37.42
C GLN A 255 -6.76 -0.04 38.58
N PRO A 256 -7.74 0.84 38.44
CA PRO A 256 -8.25 1.57 39.60
C PRO A 256 -8.86 0.58 40.58
N PHE A 257 -8.55 0.75 41.86
CA PHE A 257 -9.06 -0.07 42.95
C PHE A 257 -9.86 0.76 43.90
N SER A 258 -11.03 0.26 44.29
CA SER A 258 -11.86 0.84 45.33
C SER A 258 -12.55 -0.27 46.12
N ASN A 259 -12.42 -0.27 47.46
CA ASN A 259 -13.12 -1.22 48.34
C ASN A 259 -14.12 -0.55 49.25
N GLY A 260 -14.52 0.70 48.96
CA GLY A 260 -15.45 1.48 49.77
C GLY A 260 -14.81 2.19 51.00
N GLN A 261 -13.61 1.79 51.41
CA GLN A 261 -12.84 2.43 52.50
C GLN A 261 -11.55 3.09 52.00
N ALA A 262 -11.00 2.62 50.88
CA ALA A 262 -9.82 3.17 50.25
C ALA A 262 -9.93 3.15 48.73
N ASN A 263 -9.44 4.21 48.10
CA ASN A 263 -9.29 4.29 46.63
C ASN A 263 -7.80 4.30 46.29
N GLY A 264 -7.41 3.55 45.29
CA GLY A 264 -6.01 3.43 44.91
C GLY A 264 -5.85 2.89 43.47
N ILE A 265 -4.62 2.62 43.13
CA ILE A 265 -4.25 1.97 41.86
C ILE A 265 -3.69 0.58 42.20
N TYR A 266 -4.29 -0.46 41.63
CA TYR A 266 -3.75 -1.81 41.68
C TYR A 266 -2.83 -2.00 40.48
N ALA A 267 -1.58 -2.38 40.74
CA ALA A 267 -0.61 -2.72 39.70
C ALA A 267 -0.13 -4.16 39.91
N ARG A 268 -0.30 -4.99 38.88
CA ARG A 268 0.18 -6.39 38.85
C ARG A 268 1.20 -6.56 37.76
N LEU A 269 2.41 -7.02 38.13
CA LEU A 269 3.47 -7.38 37.20
C LEU A 269 3.60 -8.92 37.15
N LEU A 270 3.40 -9.50 35.98
CA LEU A 270 3.66 -10.93 35.74
C LEU A 270 5.16 -11.12 35.44
N VAL A 271 5.91 -11.66 36.40
CA VAL A 271 7.37 -11.80 36.31
C VAL A 271 7.78 -13.02 35.46
N PHE A 272 6.91 -14.02 35.33
CA PHE A 272 7.17 -15.20 34.51
C PHE A 272 5.96 -15.50 33.62
N SER A 273 6.16 -15.51 32.30
CA SER A 273 5.31 -16.21 31.34
C SER A 273 6.15 -17.34 30.74
N ARG A 274 5.75 -18.55 30.98
CA ARG A 274 6.18 -19.69 30.15
C ARG A 274 5.39 -19.71 28.85
#